data_a19b3c394d952e4f82cca2ec4eaeb7eb
#
_entry.id   a19b3c394d952e4f82cca2ec4eaeb7eb
#
_cell.length_a   1.000
_cell.length_b   1.000
_cell.length_c   1.000
_cell.angle_alpha   90.00
_cell.angle_beta   90.00
_cell.angle_gamma   90.00
#
_symmetry.space_group_name_H-M   'P 1'
#
loop_
_entity.id
_entity.type
_entity.pdbx_description
1 polymer ?
#
loop_
_entity_poly.entity_id
_entity_poly.type
_entity_poly.pdbx_seq_one_letter_code
_entity_poly.pdbx_strand_id
1 'polypeptide(L)'
;MKKTLTLIAAATLSALSFASWADTLTVGASNTPHAEILEQAKPILAKQGIDLEIKPFQDYILPNTALAGRDIDANYFQHIPYLNSVLKDHAGDKDYDFVSAGAIHIEPIGIYSKKYKTLKDLPEGGKIIMRDAVSEEGRILSIFEKEGVIKLKPGIDKVTARISDIVENPKKLQFLPNVEASLLPQMYNNDEGAAVVINANYAIDAGLDPVHDPIAVESGENNPYANIITVHRGDEKKKDIVALVNVLHSKEIQDWIRTKYKGAVIPVNN
;
A
#
# COMPACT_ATOMS: atom_id res chain seq x y z
N MET A 1 25.81 -73.75 -43.66
CA MET A 1 26.26 -72.36 -43.40
C MET A 1 25.07 -71.55 -42.88
N LYS A 2 24.95 -71.41 -41.55
CA LYS A 2 23.85 -70.62 -40.91
C LYS A 2 24.38 -69.25 -40.62
N LYS A 3 23.77 -68.19 -41.25
CA LYS A 3 24.08 -66.80 -40.97
C LYS A 3 23.16 -66.32 -39.84
N THR A 4 23.73 -66.02 -38.68
CA THR A 4 23.03 -65.42 -37.55
C THR A 4 22.95 -63.91 -37.76
N LEU A 5 21.74 -63.36 -37.88
CA LEU A 5 21.48 -61.87 -37.91
C LEU A 5 21.33 -61.42 -36.45
N THR A 6 22.23 -60.54 -36.00
CA THR A 6 22.15 -59.89 -34.70
C THR A 6 21.38 -58.57 -34.88
N LEU A 7 20.15 -58.46 -34.34
CA LEU A 7 19.41 -57.22 -34.25
C LEU A 7 19.95 -56.41 -33.07
N ILE A 8 20.50 -55.24 -33.34
CA ILE A 8 20.84 -54.22 -32.31
C ILE A 8 19.60 -53.32 -32.18
N ALA A 9 18.90 -53.46 -31.07
CA ALA A 9 17.82 -52.57 -30.68
C ALA A 9 18.45 -51.31 -30.01
N ALA A 10 18.45 -50.21 -30.73
CA ALA A 10 18.80 -48.89 -30.18
C ALA A 10 17.60 -48.36 -29.36
N ALA A 11 17.72 -48.40 -28.05
CA ALA A 11 16.76 -47.73 -27.15
C ALA A 11 17.06 -46.23 -27.12
N THR A 12 16.29 -45.43 -27.86
CA THR A 12 16.28 -43.97 -27.73
C THR A 12 15.53 -43.61 -26.47
N LEU A 13 16.24 -43.21 -25.41
CA LEU A 13 15.68 -42.53 -24.24
C LEU A 13 15.25 -41.14 -24.68
N SER A 14 13.96 -40.97 -24.96
CA SER A 14 13.35 -39.63 -25.11
C SER A 14 13.28 -39.00 -23.71
N ALA A 15 14.21 -38.08 -23.40
CA ALA A 15 14.12 -37.22 -22.25
C ALA A 15 12.91 -36.29 -22.48
N LEU A 16 11.77 -36.63 -21.88
CA LEU A 16 10.65 -35.73 -21.73
C LEU A 16 11.10 -34.62 -20.79
N SER A 17 11.54 -33.50 -21.37
CA SER A 17 11.67 -32.25 -20.64
C SER A 17 10.26 -31.81 -20.23
N PHE A 18 9.87 -32.07 -19.01
CA PHE A 18 8.72 -31.41 -18.41
C PHE A 18 9.10 -29.94 -18.33
N ALA A 19 8.61 -29.14 -19.27
CA ALA A 19 8.56 -27.71 -19.10
C ALA A 19 7.69 -27.48 -17.85
N SER A 20 8.32 -27.21 -16.72
CA SER A 20 7.62 -26.70 -15.53
C SER A 20 7.04 -25.36 -15.96
N TRP A 21 5.75 -25.31 -16.17
CA TRP A 21 5.05 -24.03 -16.33
C TRP A 21 5.24 -23.31 -15.00
N ALA A 22 5.81 -22.12 -15.06
CA ALA A 22 5.89 -21.27 -13.88
C ALA A 22 4.45 -20.95 -13.44
N ASP A 23 4.18 -21.11 -12.15
CA ASP A 23 2.90 -20.71 -11.60
C ASP A 23 2.81 -19.16 -11.74
N THR A 24 1.79 -18.68 -12.43
CA THR A 24 1.55 -17.23 -12.58
C THR A 24 0.91 -16.74 -11.29
N LEU A 25 1.53 -15.73 -10.70
CA LEU A 25 1.01 -14.98 -9.55
C LEU A 25 0.65 -13.57 -9.98
N THR A 26 -0.65 -13.25 -10.00
CA THR A 26 -1.14 -11.93 -10.40
C THR A 26 -1.38 -11.04 -9.19
N VAL A 27 -0.65 -9.92 -9.11
CA VAL A 27 -0.75 -8.97 -8.00
C VAL A 27 -1.23 -7.61 -8.49
N GLY A 28 -2.35 -7.14 -7.93
CA GLY A 28 -2.86 -5.78 -8.15
C GLY A 28 -2.13 -4.78 -7.24
N ALA A 29 -1.65 -3.66 -7.80
CA ALA A 29 -0.87 -2.70 -7.03
C ALA A 29 -1.11 -1.25 -7.47
N SER A 30 -0.95 -0.27 -6.57
CA SER A 30 -0.79 1.12 -6.98
C SER A 30 0.52 1.28 -7.75
N ASN A 31 0.59 2.28 -8.66
CA ASN A 31 1.76 2.45 -9.52
C ASN A 31 3.04 2.62 -8.71
N THR A 32 3.07 3.63 -7.87
CA THR A 32 4.21 4.02 -7.03
C THR A 32 3.78 4.00 -5.55
N PRO A 33 4.56 3.45 -4.65
CA PRO A 33 5.81 2.69 -4.84
C PRO A 33 5.56 1.20 -5.12
N HIS A 34 4.33 0.70 -5.00
CA HIS A 34 3.97 -0.70 -4.88
C HIS A 34 4.35 -1.51 -6.14
N ALA A 35 3.90 -1.10 -7.33
CA ALA A 35 4.26 -1.78 -8.58
C ALA A 35 5.76 -1.67 -8.85
N GLU A 36 6.40 -0.53 -8.55
CA GLU A 36 7.85 -0.38 -8.71
C GLU A 36 8.63 -1.36 -7.82
N ILE A 37 8.18 -1.59 -6.58
CA ILE A 37 8.77 -2.58 -5.66
C ILE A 37 8.56 -4.00 -6.20
N LEU A 38 7.37 -4.33 -6.69
CA LEU A 38 7.07 -5.64 -7.29
C LEU A 38 7.92 -5.90 -8.54
N GLU A 39 8.21 -4.90 -9.35
CA GLU A 39 9.10 -5.03 -10.51
C GLU A 39 10.53 -5.44 -10.10
N GLN A 40 11.01 -4.99 -8.93
CA GLN A 40 12.29 -5.46 -8.39
C GLN A 40 12.22 -6.90 -7.88
N ALA A 41 11.08 -7.30 -7.33
CA ALA A 41 10.86 -8.67 -6.85
C ALA A 41 10.72 -9.69 -8.00
N LYS A 42 10.20 -9.27 -9.15
CA LYS A 42 9.90 -10.10 -10.32
C LYS A 42 11.07 -11.00 -10.77
N PRO A 43 12.29 -10.50 -11.02
CA PRO A 43 13.41 -11.35 -11.43
C PRO A 43 13.87 -12.33 -10.34
N ILE A 44 13.64 -12.02 -9.06
CA ILE A 44 13.99 -12.90 -7.94
C ILE A 44 12.98 -14.04 -7.85
N LEU A 45 11.68 -13.75 -8.00
CA LEU A 45 10.61 -14.76 -8.02
C LEU A 45 10.71 -15.67 -9.25
N ALA A 46 11.08 -15.14 -10.41
CA ALA A 46 11.29 -15.92 -11.63
C ALA A 46 12.36 -17.02 -11.44
N LYS A 47 13.44 -16.74 -10.69
CA LYS A 47 14.46 -17.73 -10.31
C LYS A 47 13.91 -18.84 -9.40
N GLN A 48 12.76 -18.60 -8.74
CA GLN A 48 12.07 -19.57 -7.91
C GLN A 48 10.93 -20.30 -8.65
N GLY A 49 10.78 -20.05 -9.97
CA GLY A 49 9.75 -20.67 -10.81
C GLY A 49 8.37 -19.99 -10.70
N ILE A 50 8.31 -18.75 -10.18
CA ILE A 50 7.08 -17.94 -10.06
C ILE A 50 7.13 -16.83 -11.10
N ASP A 51 6.13 -16.78 -11.99
CA ASP A 51 5.93 -15.71 -12.95
C ASP A 51 5.00 -14.65 -12.34
N LEU A 52 5.58 -13.51 -11.92
CA LEU A 52 4.82 -12.42 -11.32
C LEU A 52 4.20 -11.53 -12.41
N GLU A 53 2.88 -11.48 -12.47
CA GLU A 53 2.11 -10.51 -13.26
C GLU A 53 1.66 -9.36 -12.36
N ILE A 54 1.96 -8.12 -12.75
CA ILE A 54 1.61 -6.92 -12.00
C ILE A 54 0.48 -6.18 -12.73
N LYS A 55 -0.66 -6.00 -12.06
CA LYS A 55 -1.79 -5.20 -12.56
C LYS A 55 -1.83 -3.86 -11.83
N PRO A 56 -1.49 -2.74 -12.50
CA PRO A 56 -1.53 -1.43 -11.89
C PRO A 56 -2.96 -0.91 -11.76
N PHE A 57 -3.24 -0.24 -10.63
CA PHE A 57 -4.50 0.45 -10.35
C PHE A 57 -4.24 1.91 -9.97
N GLN A 58 -5.17 2.80 -10.34
CA GLN A 58 -5.05 4.25 -10.15
C GLN A 58 -5.82 4.76 -8.93
N ASP A 59 -6.66 3.91 -8.32
CA ASP A 59 -7.52 4.22 -7.18
C ASP A 59 -7.38 3.16 -6.06
N TYR A 60 -8.06 3.39 -4.94
CA TYR A 60 -8.03 2.49 -3.79
C TYR A 60 -9.27 1.57 -3.66
N ILE A 61 -10.19 1.59 -4.64
CA ILE A 61 -11.42 0.79 -4.62
C ILE A 61 -11.22 -0.48 -5.45
N LEU A 62 -10.80 -0.31 -6.69
CA LEU A 62 -10.71 -1.38 -7.68
C LEU A 62 -9.79 -2.55 -7.28
N PRO A 63 -8.64 -2.36 -6.56
CA PRO A 63 -7.81 -3.51 -6.18
C PRO A 63 -8.52 -4.53 -5.30
N ASN A 64 -9.38 -4.08 -4.37
CA ASN A 64 -10.17 -5.00 -3.54
C ASN A 64 -11.34 -5.62 -4.32
N THR A 65 -11.94 -4.89 -5.26
CA THR A 65 -12.97 -5.43 -6.15
C THR A 65 -12.39 -6.53 -7.06
N ALA A 66 -11.20 -6.30 -7.63
CA ALA A 66 -10.52 -7.29 -8.46
C ALA A 66 -10.11 -8.54 -7.65
N LEU A 67 -9.69 -8.36 -6.39
CA LEU A 67 -9.40 -9.47 -5.50
C LEU A 67 -10.67 -10.26 -5.18
N ALA A 68 -11.79 -9.60 -4.86
CA ALA A 68 -13.07 -10.23 -4.62
C ALA A 68 -13.55 -11.05 -5.83
N GLY A 69 -13.40 -10.51 -7.03
CA GLY A 69 -13.70 -11.19 -8.30
C GLY A 69 -12.71 -12.28 -8.70
N ARG A 70 -11.62 -12.47 -7.95
CA ARG A 70 -10.50 -13.38 -8.29
C ARG A 70 -9.83 -13.08 -9.64
N ASP A 71 -9.89 -11.82 -10.07
CA ASP A 71 -9.15 -11.32 -11.25
C ASP A 71 -7.66 -11.13 -10.96
N ILE A 72 -7.29 -11.13 -9.67
CA ILE A 72 -5.95 -11.09 -9.12
C ILE A 72 -5.86 -12.05 -7.91
N ASP A 73 -4.66 -12.56 -7.62
CA ASP A 73 -4.40 -13.47 -6.50
C ASP A 73 -4.13 -12.72 -5.19
N ALA A 74 -3.55 -11.53 -5.30
CA ALA A 74 -3.24 -10.66 -4.19
C ALA A 74 -3.34 -9.19 -4.60
N ASN A 75 -3.46 -8.29 -3.60
CA ASN A 75 -3.21 -6.88 -3.84
C ASN A 75 -2.18 -6.29 -2.88
N TYR A 76 -1.55 -5.20 -3.32
CA TYR A 76 -0.52 -4.47 -2.59
C TYR A 76 -0.71 -2.97 -2.80
N PHE A 77 -1.44 -2.32 -1.86
CA PHE A 77 -1.77 -0.88 -1.95
C PHE A 77 -2.32 -0.32 -0.64
N GLN A 78 -2.69 -1.15 0.32
CA GLN A 78 -3.48 -0.80 1.50
C GLN A 78 -2.82 -1.24 2.80
N HIS A 79 -3.28 -0.67 3.90
CA HIS A 79 -2.89 -1.00 5.27
C HIS A 79 -4.05 -1.62 6.06
N ILE A 80 -3.76 -2.26 7.20
CA ILE A 80 -4.76 -2.96 8.02
C ILE A 80 -5.98 -2.10 8.39
N PRO A 81 -5.84 -0.84 8.87
CA PRO A 81 -7.02 -0.04 9.19
C PRO A 81 -7.98 0.18 8.01
N TYR A 82 -7.45 0.35 6.79
CA TYR A 82 -8.26 0.46 5.58
C TYR A 82 -8.91 -0.87 5.21
N LEU A 83 -8.15 -1.97 5.22
CA LEU A 83 -8.69 -3.31 4.99
C LEU A 83 -9.86 -3.61 5.95
N ASN A 84 -9.70 -3.31 7.24
CA ASN A 84 -10.76 -3.51 8.23
C ASN A 84 -12.02 -2.67 7.94
N SER A 85 -11.86 -1.45 7.41
CA SER A 85 -13.00 -0.63 6.96
C SER A 85 -13.73 -1.30 5.80
N VAL A 86 -12.98 -1.76 4.78
CA VAL A 86 -13.55 -2.46 3.61
C VAL A 86 -14.30 -3.73 4.04
N LEU A 87 -13.70 -4.56 4.90
CA LEU A 87 -14.34 -5.79 5.40
C LEU A 87 -15.61 -5.49 6.19
N LYS A 88 -15.64 -4.39 6.93
CA LYS A 88 -16.83 -3.94 7.65
C LYS A 88 -17.94 -3.50 6.69
N ASP A 89 -17.59 -2.75 5.65
CA ASP A 89 -18.57 -2.24 4.67
C ASP A 89 -19.15 -3.37 3.81
N HIS A 90 -18.39 -4.47 3.63
CA HIS A 90 -18.80 -5.70 2.94
C HIS A 90 -19.15 -6.85 3.89
N ALA A 91 -19.60 -6.54 5.12
CA ALA A 91 -19.90 -7.56 6.11
C ALA A 91 -20.99 -8.54 5.62
N GLY A 92 -20.67 -9.84 5.59
CA GLY A 92 -21.56 -10.90 5.07
C GLY A 92 -21.35 -11.26 3.60
N ASP A 93 -20.56 -10.49 2.88
CA ASP A 93 -20.12 -10.83 1.51
C ASP A 93 -18.93 -11.81 1.59
N LYS A 94 -19.13 -13.03 1.08
CA LYS A 94 -18.11 -14.09 1.12
C LYS A 94 -16.93 -13.83 0.17
N ASP A 95 -17.14 -13.00 -0.84
CA ASP A 95 -16.09 -12.65 -1.80
C ASP A 95 -15.09 -11.65 -1.20
N TYR A 96 -15.47 -10.97 -0.09
CA TYR A 96 -14.59 -10.06 0.66
C TYR A 96 -14.00 -10.69 1.94
N ASP A 97 -13.74 -11.99 1.95
CA ASP A 97 -13.05 -12.64 3.09
C ASP A 97 -11.51 -12.56 2.88
N PHE A 98 -10.96 -11.40 3.20
CA PHE A 98 -9.53 -11.08 3.00
C PHE A 98 -8.74 -11.13 4.30
N VAL A 99 -7.43 -11.40 4.15
CA VAL A 99 -6.45 -11.33 5.24
C VAL A 99 -5.14 -10.74 4.73
N SER A 100 -4.34 -10.22 5.66
CA SER A 100 -2.95 -9.85 5.38
C SER A 100 -2.07 -11.09 5.34
N ALA A 101 -1.24 -11.22 4.32
CA ALA A 101 -0.18 -12.21 4.24
C ALA A 101 1.17 -11.69 4.80
N GLY A 102 1.31 -10.36 4.94
CA GLY A 102 2.50 -9.73 5.52
C GLY A 102 2.52 -8.22 5.30
N ALA A 103 3.14 -7.49 6.24
CA ALA A 103 3.37 -6.06 6.13
C ALA A 103 4.73 -5.80 5.47
N ILE A 104 4.81 -4.85 4.55
CA ILE A 104 5.98 -4.67 3.70
C ILE A 104 6.66 -3.32 3.93
N HIS A 105 5.91 -2.21 3.97
CA HIS A 105 6.48 -0.89 4.17
C HIS A 105 5.45 0.09 4.74
N ILE A 106 5.94 1.20 5.28
CA ILE A 106 5.14 2.34 5.72
C ILE A 106 5.34 3.50 4.74
N GLU A 107 4.25 4.20 4.46
CA GLU A 107 4.24 5.46 3.72
C GLU A 107 3.70 6.56 4.64
N PRO A 108 4.57 7.36 5.28
CA PRO A 108 4.11 8.46 6.10
C PRO A 108 3.27 9.45 5.30
N ILE A 109 2.03 9.73 5.78
CA ILE A 109 1.15 10.69 5.12
C ILE A 109 1.62 12.11 5.40
N GLY A 110 1.50 13.00 4.40
CA GLY A 110 1.93 14.39 4.49
C GLY A 110 0.76 15.39 4.45
N ILE A 111 0.95 16.53 5.12
CA ILE A 111 0.06 17.69 5.06
C ILE A 111 0.80 18.79 4.32
N TYR A 112 0.23 19.26 3.22
CA TYR A 112 0.88 20.18 2.29
C TYR A 112 0.16 21.53 2.26
N SER A 113 0.93 22.60 2.14
CA SER A 113 0.39 23.95 1.95
C SER A 113 1.37 24.80 1.14
N LYS A 114 0.85 25.58 0.19
CA LYS A 114 1.65 26.58 -0.54
C LYS A 114 1.81 27.87 0.25
N LYS A 115 0.87 28.16 1.16
CA LYS A 115 0.75 29.43 1.88
C LYS A 115 1.41 29.42 3.25
N TYR A 116 1.36 28.29 3.94
CA TYR A 116 1.78 28.17 5.34
C TYR A 116 2.99 27.23 5.47
N LYS A 117 3.81 27.46 6.49
CA LYS A 117 5.05 26.69 6.69
C LYS A 117 4.94 25.64 7.80
N THR A 118 3.99 25.84 8.72
CA THR A 118 3.72 24.90 9.83
C THR A 118 2.20 24.82 10.06
N LEU A 119 1.76 23.77 10.77
CA LEU A 119 0.34 23.67 11.16
C LEU A 119 -0.10 24.82 12.08
N LYS A 120 0.86 25.38 12.85
CA LYS A 120 0.58 26.52 13.76
C LYS A 120 0.33 27.82 13.00
N ASP A 121 0.79 27.96 11.75
CA ASP A 121 0.56 29.12 10.91
C ASP A 121 -0.80 29.12 10.24
N LEU A 122 -1.51 27.99 10.24
CA LEU A 122 -2.83 27.87 9.61
C LEU A 122 -3.80 28.92 10.17
N PRO A 123 -4.64 29.56 9.34
CA PRO A 123 -5.54 30.61 9.76
C PRO A 123 -6.73 30.07 10.55
N GLU A 124 -7.39 30.94 11.32
CA GLU A 124 -8.68 30.61 11.95
C GLU A 124 -9.70 30.26 10.84
N GLY A 125 -10.45 29.17 11.06
CA GLY A 125 -11.41 28.64 10.08
C GLY A 125 -10.77 28.00 8.84
N GLY A 126 -9.44 27.75 8.86
CA GLY A 126 -8.72 27.15 7.75
C GLY A 126 -9.28 25.79 7.36
N LYS A 127 -9.49 25.58 6.05
CA LYS A 127 -10.01 24.33 5.49
C LYS A 127 -8.86 23.35 5.25
N ILE A 128 -8.98 22.16 5.82
CA ILE A 128 -8.07 21.03 5.65
C ILE A 128 -8.75 20.03 4.72
N ILE A 129 -8.30 19.96 3.49
CA ILE A 129 -8.85 19.06 2.48
C ILE A 129 -8.20 17.70 2.65
N MET A 130 -9.00 16.64 2.72
CA MET A 130 -8.52 15.27 2.92
C MET A 130 -9.42 14.27 2.20
N ARG A 131 -8.90 13.04 2.03
CA ARG A 131 -9.66 12.00 1.35
C ARG A 131 -10.91 11.59 2.14
N ASP A 132 -11.90 11.14 1.39
CA ASP A 132 -13.10 10.52 1.96
C ASP A 132 -12.78 9.07 2.40
N ALA A 133 -12.22 8.94 3.59
CA ALA A 133 -11.96 7.64 4.21
C ALA A 133 -11.89 7.77 5.72
N VAL A 134 -12.83 7.14 6.33
CA VAL A 134 -12.98 7.01 7.78
C VAL A 134 -11.71 6.49 8.47
N SER A 135 -11.03 5.52 7.84
CA SER A 135 -9.78 4.92 8.34
C SER A 135 -8.58 5.88 8.35
N GLU A 136 -8.69 7.05 7.71
CA GLU A 136 -7.63 8.06 7.68
C GLU A 136 -7.83 9.19 8.71
N GLU A 137 -9.06 9.37 9.22
CA GLU A 137 -9.34 10.50 10.13
C GLU A 137 -8.41 10.47 11.35
N GLY A 138 -8.36 9.37 12.07
CA GLY A 138 -7.55 9.25 13.28
C GLY A 138 -6.06 9.46 13.04
N ARG A 139 -5.54 8.95 11.93
CA ARG A 139 -4.17 9.13 11.47
C ARG A 139 -3.83 10.61 11.28
N ILE A 140 -4.67 11.31 10.53
CA ILE A 140 -4.50 12.73 10.22
C ILE A 140 -4.62 13.58 11.48
N LEU A 141 -5.68 13.38 12.27
CA LEU A 141 -5.91 14.12 13.51
C LEU A 141 -4.77 13.95 14.52
N SER A 142 -4.14 12.78 14.54
CA SER A 142 -2.96 12.52 15.40
C SER A 142 -1.77 13.42 15.04
N ILE A 143 -1.58 13.79 13.79
CA ILE A 143 -0.54 14.73 13.36
C ILE A 143 -0.85 16.12 13.93
N PHE A 144 -2.09 16.60 13.79
CA PHE A 144 -2.51 17.92 14.31
C PHE A 144 -2.44 17.99 15.84
N GLU A 145 -2.79 16.89 16.53
CA GLU A 145 -2.69 16.82 17.99
C GLU A 145 -1.24 16.81 18.45
N LYS A 146 -0.35 16.04 17.79
CA LYS A 146 1.09 16.01 18.09
C LYS A 146 1.71 17.40 17.98
N GLU A 147 1.30 18.19 17.00
CA GLU A 147 1.77 19.56 16.81
C GLU A 147 1.07 20.57 17.76
N GLY A 148 0.13 20.11 18.58
CA GLY A 148 -0.57 20.95 19.56
C GLY A 148 -1.58 21.93 18.95
N VAL A 149 -2.08 21.64 17.75
CA VAL A 149 -3.04 22.50 17.04
C VAL A 149 -4.48 22.16 17.39
N ILE A 150 -4.74 20.89 17.68
CA ILE A 150 -6.02 20.39 18.21
C ILE A 150 -5.78 19.51 19.42
N LYS A 151 -6.86 19.10 20.10
CA LYS A 151 -6.83 18.07 21.14
C LYS A 151 -7.99 17.10 20.95
N LEU A 152 -7.68 15.82 21.02
CA LEU A 152 -8.66 14.72 20.95
C LEU A 152 -9.13 14.35 22.37
N LYS A 153 -10.25 13.65 22.46
CA LYS A 153 -10.75 13.07 23.72
C LYS A 153 -9.64 12.26 24.41
N PRO A 154 -9.44 12.44 25.72
CA PRO A 154 -8.47 11.65 26.47
C PRO A 154 -8.75 10.15 26.37
N GLY A 155 -7.70 9.35 26.14
CA GLY A 155 -7.79 7.89 26.12
C GLY A 155 -8.42 7.27 24.86
N ILE A 156 -8.72 8.09 23.84
CA ILE A 156 -9.23 7.55 22.57
C ILE A 156 -8.13 6.79 21.82
N ASP A 157 -8.52 5.69 21.18
CA ASP A 157 -7.66 5.00 20.23
C ASP A 157 -7.43 5.88 19.00
N LYS A 158 -6.17 6.23 18.77
CA LYS A 158 -5.78 7.14 17.66
C LYS A 158 -6.08 6.58 16.28
N VAL A 159 -6.13 5.26 16.12
CA VAL A 159 -6.46 4.62 14.81
C VAL A 159 -7.93 4.80 14.47
N THR A 160 -8.80 4.80 15.47
CA THR A 160 -10.27 4.88 15.31
C THR A 160 -10.85 6.25 15.61
N ALA A 161 -10.01 7.23 15.99
CA ALA A 161 -10.45 8.59 16.30
C ALA A 161 -11.10 9.26 15.08
N ARG A 162 -12.09 10.12 15.35
CA ARG A 162 -12.91 10.82 14.38
C ARG A 162 -12.82 12.33 14.54
N ILE A 163 -13.18 13.05 13.51
CA ILE A 163 -13.33 14.52 13.58
C ILE A 163 -14.24 14.93 14.74
N SER A 164 -15.29 14.14 15.03
CA SER A 164 -16.20 14.37 16.16
C SER A 164 -15.55 14.17 17.56
N ASP A 165 -14.35 13.59 17.61
CA ASP A 165 -13.61 13.37 18.86
C ASP A 165 -12.65 14.53 19.19
N ILE A 166 -12.63 15.57 18.37
CA ILE A 166 -11.89 16.80 18.67
C ILE A 166 -12.59 17.54 19.81
N VAL A 167 -11.90 17.74 20.92
CA VAL A 167 -12.42 18.48 22.10
C VAL A 167 -11.89 19.89 22.20
N GLU A 168 -10.71 20.18 21.62
CA GLU A 168 -10.17 21.51 21.50
C GLU A 168 -9.72 21.77 20.07
N ASN A 169 -10.19 22.89 19.50
CA ASN A 169 -9.84 23.35 18.14
C ASN A 169 -9.81 24.89 18.16
N PRO A 170 -8.80 25.51 18.80
CA PRO A 170 -8.77 26.95 19.00
C PRO A 170 -8.75 27.74 17.69
N LYS A 171 -8.19 27.16 16.63
CA LYS A 171 -8.19 27.77 15.29
C LYS A 171 -9.45 27.49 14.48
N LYS A 172 -10.42 26.77 15.02
CA LYS A 172 -11.66 26.38 14.34
C LYS A 172 -11.41 25.78 12.94
N LEU A 173 -10.36 24.97 12.80
CA LEU A 173 -10.02 24.31 11.55
C LEU A 173 -11.18 23.43 11.08
N GLN A 174 -11.43 23.44 9.78
CA GLN A 174 -12.49 22.68 9.15
C GLN A 174 -11.88 21.50 8.39
N PHE A 175 -12.02 20.29 8.94
CA PHE A 175 -11.59 19.07 8.28
C PHE A 175 -12.65 18.63 7.28
N LEU A 176 -12.27 18.49 6.00
CA LEU A 176 -13.17 18.20 4.88
C LEU A 176 -12.83 16.85 4.24
N PRO A 177 -13.37 15.72 4.79
CA PRO A 177 -13.11 14.38 4.28
C PRO A 177 -14.08 14.02 3.14
N ASN A 178 -13.97 14.69 1.99
CA ASN A 178 -14.93 14.59 0.90
C ASN A 178 -14.29 14.56 -0.50
N VAL A 179 -12.99 14.24 -0.58
CA VAL A 179 -12.26 14.22 -1.85
C VAL A 179 -11.74 12.81 -2.13
N GLU A 180 -11.85 12.36 -3.37
CA GLU A 180 -11.20 11.15 -3.81
C GLU A 180 -9.67 11.36 -3.75
N ALA A 181 -8.92 10.33 -3.27
CA ALA A 181 -7.51 10.49 -2.92
C ALA A 181 -6.62 10.89 -4.11
N SER A 182 -6.89 10.39 -5.31
CA SER A 182 -6.14 10.70 -6.53
C SER A 182 -6.25 12.16 -6.97
N LEU A 183 -7.28 12.89 -6.49
CA LEU A 183 -7.50 14.31 -6.81
C LEU A 183 -6.77 15.27 -5.85
N LEU A 184 -6.30 14.78 -4.69
CA LEU A 184 -5.69 15.64 -3.67
C LEU A 184 -4.44 16.38 -4.16
N PRO A 185 -3.54 15.81 -4.96
CA PRO A 185 -2.42 16.55 -5.53
C PRO A 185 -2.88 17.72 -6.43
N GLN A 186 -3.97 17.54 -7.17
CA GLN A 186 -4.54 18.62 -7.98
C GLN A 186 -5.10 19.75 -7.11
N MET A 187 -5.80 19.42 -6.00
CA MET A 187 -6.29 20.42 -5.03
C MET A 187 -5.13 21.24 -4.47
N TYR A 188 -4.01 20.57 -4.11
CA TYR A 188 -2.80 21.27 -3.69
C TYR A 188 -2.23 22.16 -4.80
N ASN A 189 -2.15 21.66 -6.04
CA ASN A 189 -1.64 22.45 -7.17
C ASN A 189 -2.50 23.68 -7.47
N ASN A 190 -3.80 23.59 -7.29
CA ASN A 190 -4.75 24.68 -7.42
C ASN A 190 -4.78 25.62 -6.20
N ASP A 191 -3.96 25.37 -5.17
CA ASP A 191 -3.92 26.16 -3.94
C ASP A 191 -5.27 26.19 -3.20
N GLU A 192 -6.00 25.07 -3.22
CA GLU A 192 -7.30 24.94 -2.57
C GLU A 192 -7.14 24.69 -1.06
N GLY A 193 -8.05 25.29 -0.28
CA GLY A 193 -8.01 25.21 1.19
C GLY A 193 -6.83 25.95 1.82
N ALA A 194 -6.61 25.70 3.11
CA ALA A 194 -5.44 26.16 3.85
C ALA A 194 -4.32 25.09 3.81
N ALA A 195 -4.71 23.81 3.79
CA ALA A 195 -3.81 22.69 3.60
C ALA A 195 -4.54 21.52 2.95
N VAL A 196 -3.78 20.65 2.29
CA VAL A 196 -4.25 19.41 1.67
C VAL A 196 -3.47 18.24 2.23
N VAL A 197 -4.16 17.19 2.64
CA VAL A 197 -3.54 15.95 3.13
C VAL A 197 -3.39 14.98 1.96
N ILE A 198 -2.16 14.57 1.64
CA ILE A 198 -1.88 13.73 0.48
C ILE A 198 -1.16 12.46 0.91
N ASN A 199 -1.68 11.30 0.50
CA ASN A 199 -1.01 10.02 0.68
C ASN A 199 0.30 9.99 -0.13
N ALA A 200 1.35 9.37 0.43
CA ALA A 200 2.70 9.49 -0.12
C ALA A 200 2.82 8.97 -1.56
N ASN A 201 2.13 7.88 -1.92
CA ASN A 201 2.12 7.37 -3.29
C ASN A 201 1.60 8.41 -4.30
N TYR A 202 0.49 9.09 -4.02
CA TYR A 202 -0.04 10.13 -4.90
C TYR A 202 0.83 11.40 -4.89
N ALA A 203 1.49 11.71 -3.77
CA ALA A 203 2.44 12.80 -3.71
C ALA A 203 3.65 12.52 -4.63
N ILE A 204 4.22 11.31 -4.58
CA ILE A 204 5.33 10.87 -5.44
C ILE A 204 4.91 10.90 -6.91
N ASP A 205 3.74 10.33 -7.25
CA ASP A 205 3.21 10.32 -8.63
C ASP A 205 3.00 11.75 -9.18
N ALA A 206 2.67 12.71 -8.31
CA ALA A 206 2.54 14.12 -8.66
C ALA A 206 3.87 14.89 -8.69
N GLY A 207 5.00 14.23 -8.42
CA GLY A 207 6.34 14.84 -8.42
C GLY A 207 6.66 15.66 -7.16
N LEU A 208 5.89 15.48 -6.07
CA LEU A 208 6.20 16.06 -4.76
C LEU A 208 7.21 15.20 -4.02
N ASP A 209 7.98 15.83 -3.13
CA ASP A 209 8.86 15.12 -2.18
C ASP A 209 8.10 14.93 -0.84
N PRO A 210 7.64 13.69 -0.50
CA PRO A 210 6.87 13.46 0.73
C PRO A 210 7.67 13.69 2.03
N VAL A 211 8.99 13.83 1.93
CA VAL A 211 9.85 14.06 3.10
C VAL A 211 10.05 15.56 3.37
N HIS A 212 10.19 16.38 2.31
CA HIS A 212 10.62 17.77 2.44
C HIS A 212 9.55 18.80 2.08
N ASP A 213 8.55 18.46 1.25
CA ASP A 213 7.51 19.40 0.82
C ASP A 213 6.36 19.58 1.84
N PRO A 214 5.99 18.57 2.68
CA PRO A 214 4.92 18.75 3.64
C PRO A 214 5.27 19.78 4.73
N ILE A 215 4.26 20.51 5.21
CA ILE A 215 4.36 21.36 6.40
C ILE A 215 4.28 20.56 7.71
N ALA A 216 3.79 19.32 7.62
CA ALA A 216 3.83 18.30 8.67
C ALA A 216 3.74 16.91 8.03
N VAL A 217 4.41 15.95 8.62
CA VAL A 217 4.43 14.56 8.16
C VAL A 217 4.24 13.60 9.33
N GLU A 218 3.59 12.48 9.07
CA GLU A 218 3.40 11.39 10.02
C GLU A 218 4.74 10.76 10.42
N SER A 219 4.83 10.28 11.68
CA SER A 219 5.99 9.50 12.12
C SER A 219 5.95 8.09 11.52
N GLY A 220 7.08 7.59 11.04
CA GLY A 220 7.25 6.19 10.68
C GLY A 220 7.44 5.25 11.87
N GLU A 221 7.68 5.78 13.09
CA GLU A 221 7.91 4.99 14.30
C GLU A 221 6.57 4.54 14.92
N ASN A 222 6.48 3.25 15.28
CA ASN A 222 5.27 2.65 15.88
C ASN A 222 4.00 2.92 15.04
N ASN A 223 4.15 2.92 13.74
CA ASN A 223 3.10 3.29 12.79
C ASN A 223 2.25 2.06 12.42
N PRO A 224 0.92 2.05 12.69
CA PRO A 224 0.05 0.92 12.41
C PRO A 224 -0.40 0.84 10.94
N TYR A 225 0.03 1.78 10.10
CA TYR A 225 -0.40 1.91 8.71
C TYR A 225 0.61 1.30 7.72
N ALA A 226 1.28 0.22 8.12
CA ALA A 226 2.12 -0.52 7.20
C ALA A 226 1.29 -1.10 6.05
N ASN A 227 1.77 -0.91 4.84
CA ASN A 227 1.18 -1.47 3.62
C ASN A 227 1.43 -2.97 3.57
N ILE A 228 0.42 -3.72 3.17
CA ILE A 228 0.35 -5.18 3.29
C ILE A 228 0.11 -5.85 1.93
N ILE A 229 0.55 -7.10 1.83
CA ILE A 229 0.03 -8.03 0.82
C ILE A 229 -1.29 -8.58 1.36
N THR A 230 -2.37 -8.33 0.63
CA THR A 230 -3.72 -8.83 0.97
C THR A 230 -4.13 -9.95 0.03
N VAL A 231 -4.68 -11.00 0.57
CA VAL A 231 -5.16 -12.19 -0.15
C VAL A 231 -6.51 -12.66 0.39
N HIS A 232 -7.18 -13.55 -0.31
CA HIS A 232 -8.30 -14.29 0.28
C HIS A 232 -7.83 -15.13 1.47
N ARG A 233 -8.68 -15.27 2.49
CA ARG A 233 -8.40 -16.13 3.65
C ARG A 233 -8.12 -17.56 3.20
N GLY A 234 -7.03 -18.11 3.68
CA GLY A 234 -6.51 -19.43 3.32
C GLY A 234 -5.41 -19.40 2.25
N ASP A 235 -5.35 -18.34 1.45
CA ASP A 235 -4.34 -18.17 0.41
C ASP A 235 -3.02 -17.63 0.98
N GLU A 236 -3.00 -17.07 2.20
CA GLU A 236 -1.79 -16.55 2.85
C GLU A 236 -0.68 -17.60 3.08
N LYS A 237 -1.05 -18.88 2.97
CA LYS A 237 -0.11 -20.02 3.12
C LYS A 237 0.31 -20.65 1.80
N LYS A 238 -0.19 -20.17 0.67
CA LYS A 238 0.23 -20.63 -0.65
C LYS A 238 1.73 -20.36 -0.85
N LYS A 239 2.43 -21.27 -1.50
CA LYS A 239 3.89 -21.18 -1.67
C LYS A 239 4.35 -19.93 -2.40
N ASP A 240 3.61 -19.50 -3.42
CA ASP A 240 3.85 -18.31 -4.22
C ASP A 240 3.65 -17.03 -3.41
N ILE A 241 2.58 -16.96 -2.58
CA ILE A 241 2.34 -15.84 -1.66
C ILE A 241 3.43 -15.74 -0.58
N VAL A 242 3.79 -16.87 0.03
CA VAL A 242 4.87 -16.91 1.01
C VAL A 242 6.21 -16.51 0.38
N ALA A 243 6.49 -16.97 -0.84
CA ALA A 243 7.69 -16.58 -1.58
C ALA A 243 7.69 -15.08 -1.90
N LEU A 244 6.55 -14.51 -2.35
CA LEU A 244 6.39 -13.07 -2.58
C LEU A 244 6.75 -12.26 -1.34
N VAL A 245 6.12 -12.57 -0.19
CA VAL A 245 6.36 -11.85 1.07
C VAL A 245 7.83 -11.97 1.50
N ASN A 246 8.42 -13.17 1.41
CA ASN A 246 9.84 -13.39 1.74
C ASN A 246 10.79 -12.58 0.83
N VAL A 247 10.49 -12.50 -0.47
CA VAL A 247 11.29 -11.69 -1.41
C VAL A 247 11.16 -10.21 -1.08
N LEU A 248 9.95 -9.73 -0.80
CA LEU A 248 9.72 -8.33 -0.42
C LEU A 248 10.43 -7.96 0.90
N HIS A 249 10.58 -8.90 1.83
CA HIS A 249 11.36 -8.72 3.07
C HIS A 249 12.87 -8.93 2.88
N SER A 250 13.34 -9.36 1.72
CA SER A 250 14.77 -9.57 1.49
C SER A 250 15.57 -8.27 1.65
N LYS A 251 16.82 -8.44 2.08
CA LYS A 251 17.74 -7.28 2.21
C LYS A 251 17.89 -6.52 0.90
N GLU A 252 17.90 -7.23 -0.23
CA GLU A 252 18.02 -6.64 -1.56
C GLU A 252 16.87 -5.67 -1.87
N ILE A 253 15.63 -6.09 -1.65
CA ILE A 253 14.45 -5.26 -1.89
C ILE A 253 14.39 -4.11 -0.89
N GLN A 254 14.65 -4.36 0.39
CA GLN A 254 14.62 -3.31 1.41
C GLN A 254 15.68 -2.23 1.19
N ASP A 255 16.89 -2.61 0.80
CA ASP A 255 17.96 -1.66 0.49
C ASP A 255 17.63 -0.85 -0.76
N TRP A 256 17.00 -1.47 -1.75
CA TRP A 256 16.51 -0.77 -2.92
C TRP A 256 15.44 0.26 -2.55
N ILE A 257 14.45 -0.10 -1.71
CA ILE A 257 13.41 0.82 -1.22
C ILE A 257 14.06 2.02 -0.50
N ARG A 258 14.99 1.79 0.43
CA ARG A 258 15.68 2.86 1.16
C ARG A 258 16.44 3.79 0.23
N THR A 259 17.11 3.24 -0.77
CA THR A 259 17.90 4.02 -1.73
C THR A 259 17.02 4.82 -2.68
N LYS A 260 15.95 4.21 -3.18
CA LYS A 260 15.04 4.81 -4.16
C LYS A 260 14.21 5.93 -3.54
N TYR A 261 13.59 5.68 -2.37
CA TYR A 261 12.59 6.57 -1.79
C TYR A 261 13.10 7.43 -0.63
N LYS A 262 14.33 7.22 -0.15
CA LYS A 262 15.04 8.11 0.79
C LYS A 262 14.23 8.55 2.01
N GLY A 263 13.39 7.67 2.55
CA GLY A 263 12.54 7.93 3.72
C GLY A 263 11.07 8.19 3.41
N ALA A 264 10.68 8.46 2.16
CA ALA A 264 9.28 8.55 1.76
C ALA A 264 8.55 7.19 1.87
N VAL A 265 9.30 6.10 1.72
CA VAL A 265 8.85 4.71 1.88
C VAL A 265 9.82 4.00 2.82
N ILE A 266 9.31 3.44 3.91
CA ILE A 266 10.09 2.87 5.00
C ILE A 266 9.79 1.37 5.07
N PRO A 267 10.72 0.47 4.67
CA PRO A 267 10.48 -0.98 4.72
C PRO A 267 10.34 -1.46 6.17
N VAL A 268 9.44 -2.43 6.39
CA VAL A 268 9.23 -3.11 7.68
C VAL A 268 9.42 -4.61 7.54
N ASN A 269 9.74 -5.26 8.66
CA ASN A 269 9.84 -6.71 8.80
C ASN A 269 8.88 -7.13 9.90
N ASN A 270 7.86 -7.89 9.55
CA ASN A 270 6.95 -8.49 10.53
C ASN A 270 6.86 -9.98 10.30
#